data_6ac71d0d070535c311493957c4d0e926
#
_entry.id   6ac71d0d070535c311493957c4d0e926
#
_cell.length_a   1.000
_cell.length_b   1.000
_cell.length_c   1.000
_cell.angle_alpha   90.00
_cell.angle_beta   90.00
_cell.angle_gamma   90.00
#
_symmetry.space_group_name_H-M   'P 1'
#
loop_
_entity.id
_entity.type
_entity.pdbx_description
1 polymer ?
#
loop_
_entity_poly.entity_id
_entity_poly.type
_entity_poly.pdbx_seq_one_letter_code
_entity_poly.pdbx_strand_id
1 'polypeptide(L)'
;MLICLILISLLTVSGLSLSYLFAEDESLLWRLCAGSVVGSVIFGLVCFVAACLFGFTVPTVLISVLLSLLPLILFARPSNRANLLATWEKAKANLQGADFKKILSFAYYFAIVVVLWLFFDRAMFETKDGIFTGSSHNLGDLPFHLGAIYSFTDGQNFPPENPSYAFSKFTYPFMADLLTAGFVRLGSSVRDAMLAQNVILGFSLVVLLERFTFKITGNRLAGKIAPLLLLFSGGLGFVLFFKDFFQGGKDFFQFIYNLPADYTIHDNGIRWGNALTTLFLTQRSLLLGMPLTLIVLQKLWELFTAEKNRKNEPQINPDEHRENTQHSALFRRFACRNSAADSRSQLGGFICRERVFILFQIG
;
A
#
# COMPACT_ATOMS: atom_id res chain seq x y z
N MET A 1 -1.42 -20.23 -8.71
CA MET A 1 -0.57 -19.03 -8.64
C MET A 1 -0.78 -18.06 -9.81
N LEU A 2 -0.66 -18.44 -11.09
CA LEU A 2 -0.77 -17.51 -12.23
C LEU A 2 -2.08 -16.71 -12.25
N ILE A 3 -3.22 -17.38 -12.04
CA ILE A 3 -4.55 -16.75 -11.98
C ILE A 3 -4.57 -15.65 -10.90
N CYS A 4 -4.04 -15.93 -9.72
CA CYS A 4 -3.98 -14.94 -8.63
C CYS A 4 -3.16 -13.71 -9.02
N LEU A 5 -1.99 -13.92 -9.64
CA LEU A 5 -1.13 -12.81 -10.07
C LEU A 5 -1.80 -11.94 -11.14
N ILE A 6 -2.51 -12.56 -12.10
CA ILE A 6 -3.28 -11.83 -13.11
C ILE A 6 -4.38 -11.00 -12.45
N LEU A 7 -5.20 -11.61 -11.58
CA LEU A 7 -6.31 -10.93 -10.91
C LEU A 7 -5.80 -9.79 -10.02
N ILE A 8 -4.79 -10.03 -9.20
CA ILE A 8 -4.18 -8.99 -8.35
C ILE A 8 -3.63 -7.86 -9.23
N SER A 9 -2.98 -8.16 -10.34
CA SER A 9 -2.45 -7.14 -11.25
C SER A 9 -3.57 -6.28 -11.85
N LEU A 10 -4.65 -6.89 -12.32
CA LEU A 10 -5.81 -6.19 -12.87
C LEU A 10 -6.44 -5.26 -11.81
N LEU A 11 -6.69 -5.79 -10.61
CA LEU A 11 -7.25 -5.02 -9.50
C LEU A 11 -6.30 -3.88 -9.06
N THR A 12 -4.98 -4.15 -9.04
CA THR A 12 -3.96 -3.15 -8.73
C THR A 12 -3.99 -2.00 -9.72
N VAL A 13 -4.04 -2.26 -11.03
CA VAL A 13 -4.06 -1.21 -12.05
C VAL A 13 -5.37 -0.42 -11.99
N SER A 14 -6.50 -1.08 -11.69
CA SER A 14 -7.78 -0.41 -11.47
C SER A 14 -7.73 0.53 -10.26
N GLY A 15 -7.30 0.03 -9.10
CA GLY A 15 -7.16 0.86 -7.89
C GLY A 15 -6.11 1.97 -8.04
N LEU A 16 -5.02 1.71 -8.79
CA LEU A 16 -4.02 2.74 -9.12
C LEU A 16 -4.65 3.91 -9.87
N SER A 17 -5.57 3.67 -10.80
CA SER A 17 -6.24 4.76 -11.52
C SER A 17 -6.99 5.71 -10.58
N LEU A 18 -7.59 5.18 -9.51
CA LEU A 18 -8.25 5.99 -8.47
C LEU A 18 -7.26 6.81 -7.65
N SER A 19 -6.03 6.32 -7.45
CA SER A 19 -5.04 7.04 -6.65
C SER A 19 -4.71 8.43 -7.21
N TYR A 20 -4.92 8.66 -8.50
CA TYR A 20 -4.73 9.97 -9.14
C TYR A 20 -5.84 10.99 -8.81
N LEU A 21 -6.95 10.55 -8.19
CA LEU A 21 -8.01 11.45 -7.75
C LEU A 21 -7.73 12.08 -6.38
N PHE A 22 -6.95 11.40 -5.54
CA PHE A 22 -6.79 11.80 -4.15
C PHE A 22 -5.34 11.96 -3.68
N ALA A 23 -4.36 11.53 -4.47
CA ALA A 23 -2.94 11.60 -4.11
C ALA A 23 -2.15 12.27 -5.24
N GLU A 24 -1.70 13.52 -5.04
CA GLU A 24 -1.02 14.28 -6.10
C GLU A 24 0.47 13.89 -6.21
N ASP A 25 1.23 13.97 -5.13
CA ASP A 25 2.70 13.84 -5.13
C ASP A 25 3.20 12.49 -4.58
N GLU A 26 2.59 11.38 -5.04
CA GLU A 26 3.01 10.05 -4.60
C GLU A 26 3.80 9.28 -5.66
N SER A 27 4.75 8.45 -5.16
CA SER A 27 5.58 7.61 -6.01
C SER A 27 4.77 6.50 -6.69
N LEU A 28 5.28 5.96 -7.81
CA LEU A 28 4.66 4.83 -8.49
C LEU A 28 4.50 3.61 -7.55
N LEU A 29 5.52 3.31 -6.73
CA LEU A 29 5.48 2.21 -5.78
C LEU A 29 4.33 2.39 -4.77
N TRP A 30 4.18 3.60 -4.19
CA TRP A 30 3.07 3.91 -3.31
C TRP A 30 1.72 3.72 -4.01
N ARG A 31 1.60 4.20 -5.26
CA ARG A 31 0.36 4.09 -6.05
C ARG A 31 0.01 2.64 -6.39
N LEU A 32 1.00 1.80 -6.69
CA LEU A 32 0.80 0.37 -6.91
C LEU A 32 0.31 -0.32 -5.63
N CYS A 33 0.93 -0.03 -4.48
CA CYS A 33 0.52 -0.59 -3.20
C CYS A 33 -0.87 -0.10 -2.77
N ALA A 34 -1.14 1.20 -2.86
CA ALA A 34 -2.48 1.74 -2.61
C ALA A 34 -3.52 1.18 -3.59
N GLY A 35 -3.12 1.02 -4.85
CA GLY A 35 -3.94 0.43 -5.91
C GLY A 35 -4.32 -1.02 -5.63
N SER A 36 -3.38 -1.84 -5.15
CA SER A 36 -3.67 -3.24 -4.80
C SER A 36 -4.69 -3.34 -3.66
N VAL A 37 -4.57 -2.48 -2.65
CA VAL A 37 -5.50 -2.42 -1.51
C VAL A 37 -6.87 -1.94 -1.95
N VAL A 38 -6.95 -0.77 -2.59
CA VAL A 38 -8.21 -0.15 -3.03
C VAL A 38 -8.93 -1.03 -4.06
N GLY A 39 -8.20 -1.57 -5.04
CA GLY A 39 -8.75 -2.48 -6.04
C GLY A 39 -9.31 -3.76 -5.43
N SER A 40 -8.61 -4.34 -4.44
CA SER A 40 -9.10 -5.51 -3.70
C SER A 40 -10.38 -5.19 -2.92
N VAL A 41 -10.45 -4.04 -2.25
CA VAL A 41 -11.66 -3.62 -1.53
C VAL A 41 -12.84 -3.43 -2.48
N ILE A 42 -12.64 -2.77 -3.63
CA ILE A 42 -13.71 -2.59 -4.62
C ILE A 42 -14.20 -3.94 -5.13
N PHE A 43 -13.28 -4.84 -5.51
CA PHE A 43 -13.65 -6.17 -5.96
C PHE A 43 -14.41 -6.94 -4.88
N GLY A 44 -13.93 -6.90 -3.63
CA GLY A 44 -14.61 -7.56 -2.52
C GLY A 44 -16.04 -7.04 -2.31
N LEU A 45 -16.25 -5.72 -2.33
CA LEU A 45 -17.56 -5.11 -2.16
C LEU A 45 -18.50 -5.44 -3.32
N VAL A 46 -18.02 -5.30 -4.57
CA VAL A 46 -18.82 -5.62 -5.76
C VAL A 46 -19.16 -7.10 -5.78
N CYS A 47 -18.20 -7.97 -5.49
CA CYS A 47 -18.39 -9.41 -5.45
C CYS A 47 -19.37 -9.83 -4.35
N PHE A 48 -19.29 -9.21 -3.16
CA PHE A 48 -20.23 -9.44 -2.06
C PHE A 48 -21.66 -9.11 -2.46
N VAL A 49 -21.90 -7.92 -3.01
CA VAL A 49 -23.25 -7.51 -3.44
C VAL A 49 -23.75 -8.42 -4.56
N ALA A 50 -22.93 -8.70 -5.56
CA ALA A 50 -23.29 -9.58 -6.66
C ALA A 50 -23.59 -11.02 -6.19
N ALA A 51 -22.83 -11.55 -5.24
CA ALA A 51 -23.04 -12.87 -4.67
C ALA A 51 -24.35 -12.95 -3.86
N CYS A 52 -24.69 -11.92 -3.10
CA CYS A 52 -25.96 -11.85 -2.38
C CYS A 52 -27.19 -11.82 -3.33
N LEU A 53 -27.05 -11.24 -4.53
CA LEU A 53 -28.15 -11.11 -5.49
C LEU A 53 -28.25 -12.29 -6.46
N PHE A 54 -27.12 -12.86 -6.88
CA PHE A 54 -27.06 -13.82 -7.99
C PHE A 54 -26.37 -15.14 -7.62
N GLY A 55 -25.96 -15.32 -6.36
CA GLY A 55 -25.14 -16.45 -5.90
C GLY A 55 -23.66 -16.31 -6.28
N PHE A 56 -22.81 -17.07 -5.60
CA PHE A 56 -21.34 -17.01 -5.78
C PHE A 56 -20.86 -17.97 -6.89
N THR A 57 -21.26 -17.69 -8.12
CA THR A 57 -20.95 -18.48 -9.31
C THR A 57 -19.75 -17.91 -10.08
N VAL A 58 -19.14 -18.73 -10.97
CA VAL A 58 -18.04 -18.25 -11.84
C VAL A 58 -18.46 -17.02 -12.66
N PRO A 59 -19.62 -16.97 -13.33
CA PRO A 59 -20.07 -15.78 -14.04
C PRO A 59 -20.21 -14.55 -13.11
N THR A 60 -20.76 -14.73 -11.90
CA THR A 60 -20.94 -13.65 -10.92
C THR A 60 -19.58 -13.06 -10.53
N VAL A 61 -18.60 -13.91 -10.25
CA VAL A 61 -17.25 -13.44 -9.87
C VAL A 61 -16.54 -12.77 -11.06
N LEU A 62 -16.68 -13.30 -12.29
CA LEU A 62 -16.12 -12.67 -13.49
C LEU A 62 -16.73 -11.29 -13.76
N ILE A 63 -18.07 -11.16 -13.64
CA ILE A 63 -18.76 -9.86 -13.76
C ILE A 63 -18.25 -8.90 -12.68
N SER A 64 -18.06 -9.39 -11.45
CA SER A 64 -17.50 -8.58 -10.36
C SER A 64 -16.08 -8.09 -10.66
N VAL A 65 -15.23 -8.92 -11.26
CA VAL A 65 -13.91 -8.49 -11.74
C VAL A 65 -14.06 -7.39 -12.80
N LEU A 66 -14.91 -7.60 -13.83
CA LEU A 66 -15.13 -6.62 -14.90
C LEU A 66 -15.64 -5.30 -14.37
N LEU A 67 -16.61 -5.30 -13.46
CA LEU A 67 -17.14 -4.10 -12.81
C LEU A 67 -16.05 -3.40 -11.98
N SER A 68 -15.18 -4.17 -11.32
CA SER A 68 -14.06 -3.61 -10.56
C SER A 68 -12.99 -2.96 -11.44
N LEU A 69 -13.01 -3.18 -12.76
CA LEU A 69 -12.12 -2.51 -13.73
C LEU A 69 -12.70 -1.18 -14.25
N LEU A 70 -13.95 -0.82 -13.93
CA LEU A 70 -14.55 0.44 -14.36
C LEU A 70 -13.71 1.69 -14.01
N PRO A 71 -12.98 1.77 -12.87
CA PRO A 71 -12.11 2.91 -12.60
C PRO A 71 -11.03 3.16 -13.67
N LEU A 72 -10.66 2.17 -14.49
CA LEU A 72 -9.73 2.36 -15.61
C LEU A 72 -10.21 3.42 -16.63
N ILE A 73 -11.51 3.68 -16.67
CA ILE A 73 -12.11 4.75 -17.48
C ILE A 73 -11.51 6.12 -17.14
N LEU A 74 -10.99 6.32 -15.92
CA LEU A 74 -10.31 7.53 -15.51
C LEU A 74 -9.06 7.83 -16.37
N PHE A 75 -8.43 6.81 -16.93
CA PHE A 75 -7.32 6.98 -17.87
C PHE A 75 -7.77 7.40 -19.28
N ALA A 76 -9.07 7.46 -19.58
CA ALA A 76 -9.56 8.13 -20.78
C ALA A 76 -9.32 9.65 -20.72
N ARG A 77 -9.23 10.24 -19.50
CA ARG A 77 -8.92 11.66 -19.32
C ARG A 77 -7.44 11.93 -19.64
N PRO A 78 -7.14 12.92 -20.55
CA PRO A 78 -5.75 13.22 -20.93
C PRO A 78 -4.86 13.61 -19.74
N SER A 79 -5.41 14.36 -18.76
CA SER A 79 -4.68 14.75 -17.55
C SER A 79 -4.19 13.55 -16.72
N ASN A 80 -5.03 12.54 -16.53
CA ASN A 80 -4.66 11.36 -15.75
C ASN A 80 -3.62 10.50 -16.48
N ARG A 81 -3.71 10.42 -17.83
CA ARG A 81 -2.66 9.77 -18.63
C ARG A 81 -1.34 10.53 -18.55
N ALA A 82 -1.35 11.85 -18.64
CA ALA A 82 -0.15 12.66 -18.49
C ALA A 82 0.48 12.47 -17.10
N ASN A 83 -0.32 12.44 -16.03
CA ASN A 83 0.14 12.18 -14.67
C ASN A 83 0.73 10.76 -14.51
N LEU A 84 0.11 9.75 -15.11
CA LEU A 84 0.64 8.38 -15.14
C LEU A 84 2.00 8.33 -15.83
N LEU A 85 2.11 8.92 -17.02
CA LEU A 85 3.36 8.98 -17.78
C LEU A 85 4.44 9.74 -17.00
N ALA A 86 4.12 10.89 -16.42
CA ALA A 86 5.05 11.65 -15.60
C ALA A 86 5.53 10.85 -14.37
N THR A 87 4.62 10.11 -13.71
CA THR A 87 4.96 9.24 -12.58
C THR A 87 5.86 8.09 -13.03
N TRP A 88 5.59 7.51 -14.19
CA TRP A 88 6.39 6.44 -14.79
C TRP A 88 7.81 6.93 -15.15
N GLU A 89 7.93 8.08 -15.84
CA GLU A 89 9.23 8.65 -16.19
C GLU A 89 10.04 9.03 -14.94
N LYS A 90 9.41 9.58 -13.90
CA LYS A 90 10.07 9.80 -12.61
C LYS A 90 10.57 8.48 -11.98
N ALA A 91 9.77 7.42 -12.03
CA ALA A 91 10.16 6.11 -11.51
C ALA A 91 11.34 5.53 -12.31
N LYS A 92 11.30 5.61 -13.64
CA LYS A 92 12.37 5.18 -14.55
C LYS A 92 13.66 5.97 -14.32
N ALA A 93 13.60 7.30 -14.21
CA ALA A 93 14.75 8.14 -13.91
C ALA A 93 15.37 7.80 -12.54
N ASN A 94 14.54 7.46 -11.55
CA ASN A 94 15.02 6.99 -10.25
C ASN A 94 15.73 5.63 -10.31
N LEU A 95 15.43 4.78 -11.28
CA LEU A 95 16.12 3.50 -11.49
C LEU A 95 17.41 3.65 -12.29
N GLN A 96 17.56 4.73 -13.05
CA GLN A 96 18.76 5.01 -13.82
C GLN A 96 19.89 5.49 -12.88
N GLY A 97 21.09 4.92 -13.06
CA GLY A 97 22.28 5.21 -12.25
C GLY A 97 22.39 4.30 -11.01
N ALA A 98 23.54 3.63 -10.91
CA ALA A 98 23.89 2.77 -9.77
C ALA A 98 24.36 3.64 -8.58
N ASP A 99 23.41 4.12 -7.78
CA ASP A 99 23.69 4.75 -6.48
C ASP A 99 23.52 3.69 -5.37
N PHE A 100 24.50 3.59 -4.48
CA PHE A 100 24.50 2.66 -3.34
C PHE A 100 23.20 2.77 -2.52
N LYS A 101 22.68 3.98 -2.32
CA LYS A 101 21.40 4.20 -1.60
C LYS A 101 20.21 3.57 -2.33
N LYS A 102 20.21 3.57 -3.65
CA LYS A 102 19.15 2.94 -4.46
C LYS A 102 19.24 1.41 -4.37
N ILE A 103 20.46 0.86 -4.46
CA ILE A 103 20.71 -0.57 -4.29
C ILE A 103 20.23 -1.03 -2.91
N LEU A 104 20.58 -0.30 -1.86
CA LEU A 104 20.16 -0.59 -0.49
C LEU A 104 18.63 -0.52 -0.32
N SER A 105 17.97 0.46 -0.95
CA SER A 105 16.51 0.56 -0.92
C SER A 105 15.85 -0.60 -1.67
N PHE A 106 16.39 -1.02 -2.80
CA PHE A 106 15.91 -2.19 -3.51
C PHE A 106 16.09 -3.48 -2.69
N ALA A 107 17.28 -3.67 -2.10
CA ALA A 107 17.59 -4.80 -1.24
C ALA A 107 16.64 -4.86 -0.02
N TYR A 108 16.31 -3.72 0.57
CA TYR A 108 15.33 -3.61 1.66
C TYR A 108 13.95 -4.15 1.25
N TYR A 109 13.39 -3.65 0.14
CA TYR A 109 12.07 -4.12 -0.29
C TYR A 109 12.08 -5.57 -0.76
N PHE A 110 13.16 -5.99 -1.42
CA PHE A 110 13.33 -7.38 -1.82
C PHE A 110 13.40 -8.30 -0.61
N ALA A 111 14.17 -7.95 0.42
CA ALA A 111 14.26 -8.71 1.67
C ALA A 111 12.88 -8.80 2.35
N ILE A 112 12.10 -7.71 2.39
CA ILE A 112 10.73 -7.74 2.93
C ILE A 112 9.84 -8.71 2.15
N VAL A 113 9.87 -8.68 0.81
CA VAL A 113 9.07 -9.61 -0.02
C VAL A 113 9.48 -11.05 0.26
N VAL A 114 10.78 -11.34 0.34
CA VAL A 114 11.29 -12.69 0.64
C VAL A 114 10.84 -13.15 2.03
N VAL A 115 10.95 -12.29 3.05
CA VAL A 115 10.51 -12.61 4.41
C VAL A 115 9.00 -12.89 4.44
N LEU A 116 8.18 -12.03 3.84
CA LEU A 116 6.73 -12.23 3.78
C LEU A 116 6.37 -13.51 3.02
N TRP A 117 7.03 -13.75 1.89
CA TRP A 117 6.82 -14.97 1.12
C TRP A 117 7.15 -16.21 1.93
N LEU A 118 8.35 -16.31 2.50
CA LEU A 118 8.78 -17.47 3.30
C LEU A 118 7.89 -17.67 4.53
N PHE A 119 7.48 -16.60 5.18
CA PHE A 119 6.60 -16.64 6.34
C PHE A 119 5.21 -17.19 5.97
N PHE A 120 4.55 -16.63 4.98
CA PHE A 120 3.19 -17.05 4.60
C PHE A 120 3.18 -18.40 3.87
N ASP A 121 4.25 -18.77 3.16
CA ASP A 121 4.40 -20.09 2.57
C ASP A 121 4.45 -21.20 3.62
N ARG A 122 5.15 -20.96 4.75
CA ARG A 122 5.20 -21.88 5.89
C ARG A 122 3.94 -21.86 6.73
N ALA A 123 3.16 -20.79 6.68
CA ALA A 123 1.93 -20.66 7.43
C ALA A 123 0.84 -21.65 6.99
N MET A 124 0.82 -22.02 5.72
CA MET A 124 -0.08 -23.02 5.16
C MET A 124 0.60 -23.78 4.03
N PHE A 125 0.71 -25.07 4.16
CA PHE A 125 1.21 -25.95 3.12
C PHE A 125 0.27 -27.13 2.89
N GLU A 126 0.22 -27.60 1.67
CA GLU A 126 -0.65 -28.69 1.22
C GLU A 126 0.19 -29.93 0.93
N THR A 127 -0.27 -31.07 1.42
CA THR A 127 0.31 -32.39 1.18
C THR A 127 -0.77 -33.33 0.64
N LYS A 128 -0.39 -34.59 0.38
CA LYS A 128 -1.36 -35.61 -0.02
C LYS A 128 -2.38 -35.93 1.07
N ASP A 129 -2.02 -35.69 2.32
CA ASP A 129 -2.83 -36.02 3.50
C ASP A 129 -3.70 -34.84 3.97
N GLY A 130 -3.57 -33.65 3.35
CA GLY A 130 -4.39 -32.48 3.66
C GLY A 130 -3.61 -31.17 3.73
N ILE A 131 -4.24 -30.19 4.38
CA ILE A 131 -3.70 -28.83 4.59
C ILE A 131 -3.13 -28.76 6.02
N PHE A 132 -1.91 -28.28 6.13
CA PHE A 132 -1.18 -28.18 7.38
C PHE A 132 -0.67 -26.75 7.61
N THR A 133 -0.40 -26.41 8.85
CA THR A 133 0.24 -25.16 9.24
C THR A 133 1.57 -25.41 9.93
N GLY A 134 2.59 -24.60 9.62
CA GLY A 134 3.88 -24.63 10.30
C GLY A 134 3.90 -23.78 11.59
N SER A 135 2.77 -23.22 12.01
CA SER A 135 2.69 -22.35 13.18
C SER A 135 1.61 -22.83 14.16
N SER A 136 1.99 -23.05 15.42
CA SER A 136 1.05 -23.36 16.51
C SER A 136 0.02 -22.24 16.72
N HIS A 137 0.37 -21.00 16.46
CA HIS A 137 -0.52 -19.84 16.55
C HIS A 137 -1.68 -19.88 15.55
N ASN A 138 -1.53 -20.62 14.46
CA ASN A 138 -2.50 -20.70 13.37
C ASN A 138 -3.39 -21.96 13.41
N LEU A 139 -3.24 -22.81 14.43
CA LEU A 139 -3.98 -24.08 14.53
C LEU A 139 -5.51 -23.89 14.65
N GLY A 140 -5.95 -22.83 15.30
CA GLY A 140 -7.38 -22.48 15.39
C GLY A 140 -7.86 -21.57 14.25
N ASP A 141 -7.04 -20.60 13.87
CA ASP A 141 -7.44 -19.55 12.91
C ASP A 141 -7.44 -20.06 11.47
N LEU A 142 -6.48 -20.91 11.08
CA LEU A 142 -6.47 -21.47 9.71
C LEU A 142 -7.72 -22.27 9.37
N PRO A 143 -8.20 -23.22 10.20
CA PRO A 143 -9.45 -23.93 9.94
C PRO A 143 -10.66 -22.99 9.89
N PHE A 144 -10.69 -21.94 10.73
CA PHE A 144 -11.75 -20.94 10.71
C PHE A 144 -11.80 -20.19 9.38
N HIS A 145 -10.66 -19.69 8.89
CA HIS A 145 -10.56 -19.01 7.60
C HIS A 145 -10.89 -19.93 6.42
N LEU A 146 -10.41 -21.17 6.46
CA LEU A 146 -10.76 -22.19 5.45
C LEU A 146 -12.26 -22.47 5.47
N GLY A 147 -12.86 -22.60 6.67
CA GLY A 147 -14.30 -22.77 6.82
C GLY A 147 -15.11 -21.61 6.21
N ALA A 148 -14.66 -20.36 6.44
CA ALA A 148 -15.27 -19.19 5.81
C ALA A 148 -15.14 -19.22 4.27
N ILE A 149 -13.93 -19.48 3.75
CA ILE A 149 -13.66 -19.53 2.30
C ILE A 149 -14.54 -20.61 1.64
N TYR A 150 -14.54 -21.84 2.18
CA TYR A 150 -15.32 -22.94 1.60
C TYR A 150 -16.82 -22.78 1.81
N SER A 151 -17.27 -22.10 2.87
CA SER A 151 -18.68 -21.75 3.01
C SER A 151 -19.16 -20.84 1.87
N PHE A 152 -18.31 -19.92 1.40
CA PHE A 152 -18.61 -19.06 0.25
C PHE A 152 -18.54 -19.84 -1.07
N THR A 153 -17.47 -20.63 -1.29
CA THR A 153 -17.26 -21.33 -2.56
C THR A 153 -18.22 -22.51 -2.72
N ASP A 154 -18.25 -23.42 -1.78
CA ASP A 154 -18.97 -24.70 -1.90
C ASP A 154 -20.35 -24.60 -1.28
N GLY A 155 -20.45 -23.91 -0.13
CA GLY A 155 -21.70 -23.74 0.60
C GLY A 155 -22.65 -22.68 0.05
N GLN A 156 -22.23 -21.83 -0.90
CA GLN A 156 -23.02 -20.70 -1.43
C GLN A 156 -23.64 -19.83 -0.33
N ASN A 157 -22.87 -19.61 0.75
CA ASN A 157 -23.35 -18.99 1.98
C ASN A 157 -23.52 -17.45 1.82
N PHE A 158 -24.61 -17.05 1.18
CA PHE A 158 -24.97 -15.65 0.93
C PHE A 158 -26.48 -15.42 1.13
N PRO A 159 -26.88 -14.42 1.93
CA PRO A 159 -26.05 -13.57 2.82
C PRO A 159 -25.28 -14.40 3.85
N PRO A 160 -24.04 -13.98 4.24
CA PRO A 160 -23.18 -14.82 5.06
C PRO A 160 -23.75 -15.16 6.44
N GLU A 161 -23.85 -16.46 6.72
CA GLU A 161 -24.08 -17.02 8.05
C GLU A 161 -22.76 -17.58 8.61
N ASN A 162 -22.67 -17.70 9.92
CA ASN A 162 -21.49 -18.23 10.59
C ASN A 162 -21.27 -19.70 10.24
N PRO A 163 -20.17 -20.08 9.58
CA PRO A 163 -19.95 -21.47 9.16
C PRO A 163 -19.76 -22.44 10.33
N SER A 164 -19.46 -21.95 11.54
CA SER A 164 -19.26 -22.76 12.73
C SER A 164 -20.43 -22.72 13.71
N TYR A 165 -21.46 -21.88 13.48
CA TYR A 165 -22.60 -21.75 14.35
C TYR A 165 -23.88 -21.47 13.55
N ALA A 166 -24.70 -22.49 13.38
CA ALA A 166 -25.90 -22.42 12.56
C ALA A 166 -26.89 -21.32 13.01
N PHE A 167 -27.60 -20.75 12.03
CA PHE A 167 -28.63 -19.71 12.19
C PHE A 167 -28.12 -18.39 12.80
N SER A 168 -26.84 -18.14 12.81
CA SER A 168 -26.28 -16.87 13.25
C SER A 168 -25.60 -16.12 12.10
N LYS A 169 -25.71 -14.79 12.10
CA LYS A 169 -25.04 -13.95 11.12
C LYS A 169 -23.53 -14.04 11.26
N PHE A 170 -22.82 -14.02 10.13
CA PHE A 170 -21.36 -13.97 10.14
C PHE A 170 -20.88 -12.53 10.37
N THR A 171 -20.59 -12.19 11.61
CA THR A 171 -20.19 -10.83 12.03
C THR A 171 -18.67 -10.60 12.04
N TYR A 172 -17.87 -11.65 11.78
CA TYR A 172 -16.44 -11.54 11.64
C TYR A 172 -16.05 -10.74 10.37
N PRO A 173 -14.94 -9.99 10.37
CA PRO A 173 -14.47 -9.26 9.19
C PRO A 173 -13.98 -10.20 8.08
N PHE A 174 -14.88 -10.75 7.29
CA PHE A 174 -14.67 -11.82 6.31
C PHE A 174 -14.17 -11.35 4.93
N MET A 175 -14.00 -10.06 4.72
CA MET A 175 -13.66 -9.54 3.37
C MET A 175 -12.39 -10.15 2.78
N ALA A 176 -11.36 -10.38 3.59
CA ALA A 176 -10.13 -11.04 3.14
C ALA A 176 -10.37 -12.48 2.68
N ASP A 177 -11.27 -13.21 3.35
CA ASP A 177 -11.64 -14.58 2.99
C ASP A 177 -12.52 -14.62 1.75
N LEU A 178 -13.41 -13.65 1.59
CA LEU A 178 -14.22 -13.50 0.38
C LEU A 178 -13.36 -13.20 -0.86
N LEU A 179 -12.32 -12.37 -0.72
CA LEU A 179 -11.34 -12.15 -1.80
C LEU A 179 -10.65 -13.45 -2.21
N THR A 180 -10.18 -14.23 -1.22
CA THR A 180 -9.59 -15.56 -1.45
C THR A 180 -10.59 -16.48 -2.14
N ALA A 181 -11.84 -16.54 -1.64
CA ALA A 181 -12.92 -17.33 -2.24
C ALA A 181 -13.15 -16.95 -3.72
N GLY A 182 -13.12 -15.67 -4.06
CA GLY A 182 -13.21 -15.19 -5.44
C GLY A 182 -12.11 -15.75 -6.33
N PHE A 183 -10.86 -15.76 -5.86
CA PHE A 183 -9.74 -16.34 -6.60
C PHE A 183 -9.86 -17.86 -6.75
N VAL A 184 -10.32 -18.55 -5.70
CA VAL A 184 -10.58 -20.01 -5.74
C VAL A 184 -11.71 -20.31 -6.72
N ARG A 185 -12.80 -19.55 -6.74
CA ARG A 185 -13.91 -19.73 -7.67
C ARG A 185 -13.48 -19.58 -9.13
N LEU A 186 -12.45 -18.79 -9.40
CA LEU A 186 -11.86 -18.62 -10.73
C LEU A 186 -10.76 -19.66 -11.07
N GLY A 187 -10.56 -20.68 -10.22
CA GLY A 187 -9.71 -21.83 -10.49
C GLY A 187 -8.32 -21.76 -9.86
N SER A 188 -8.08 -20.91 -8.88
CA SER A 188 -6.87 -20.95 -8.06
C SER A 188 -6.98 -22.01 -6.96
N SER A 189 -5.83 -22.60 -6.54
CA SER A 189 -5.81 -23.30 -5.25
C SER A 189 -6.00 -22.31 -4.09
N VAL A 190 -6.60 -22.77 -3.00
CA VAL A 190 -6.79 -21.93 -1.79
C VAL A 190 -5.45 -21.47 -1.22
N ARG A 191 -4.44 -22.35 -1.24
CA ARG A 191 -3.07 -22.04 -0.82
C ARG A 191 -2.47 -20.89 -1.64
N ASP A 192 -2.50 -20.99 -2.95
CA ASP A 192 -1.95 -19.97 -3.84
C ASP A 192 -2.68 -18.63 -3.69
N ALA A 193 -4.01 -18.67 -3.54
CA ALA A 193 -4.83 -17.48 -3.35
C ALA A 193 -4.49 -16.77 -2.03
N MET A 194 -4.40 -17.53 -0.92
CA MET A 194 -4.03 -16.99 0.39
C MET A 194 -2.60 -16.43 0.38
N LEU A 195 -1.64 -17.18 -0.17
CA LEU A 195 -0.23 -16.77 -0.23
C LEU A 195 -0.06 -15.47 -1.02
N ALA A 196 -0.56 -15.43 -2.25
CA ALA A 196 -0.43 -14.25 -3.11
C ALA A 196 -1.10 -13.02 -2.48
N GLN A 197 -2.30 -13.16 -1.92
CA GLN A 197 -3.03 -12.07 -1.27
C GLN A 197 -2.27 -11.57 -0.03
N ASN A 198 -1.82 -12.47 0.86
CA ASN A 198 -1.14 -12.09 2.08
C ASN A 198 0.20 -11.39 1.80
N VAL A 199 0.97 -11.87 0.82
CA VAL A 199 2.25 -11.25 0.45
C VAL A 199 2.05 -9.85 -0.12
N ILE A 200 1.11 -9.67 -1.05
CA ILE A 200 0.91 -8.36 -1.70
C ILE A 200 0.32 -7.33 -0.73
N LEU A 201 -0.64 -7.74 0.11
CA LEU A 201 -1.23 -6.85 1.12
C LEU A 201 -0.23 -6.53 2.25
N GLY A 202 0.56 -7.52 2.69
CA GLY A 202 1.63 -7.32 3.66
C GLY A 202 2.72 -6.38 3.13
N PHE A 203 3.14 -6.54 1.88
CA PHE A 203 4.06 -5.62 1.23
C PHE A 203 3.48 -4.21 1.10
N SER A 204 2.21 -4.12 0.72
CA SER A 204 1.51 -2.83 0.63
C SER A 204 1.44 -2.13 1.99
N LEU A 205 1.20 -2.88 3.07
CA LEU A 205 1.24 -2.35 4.44
C LEU A 205 2.62 -1.74 4.76
N VAL A 206 3.71 -2.42 4.42
CA VAL A 206 5.08 -1.92 4.65
C VAL A 206 5.32 -0.60 3.92
N VAL A 207 5.02 -0.54 2.62
CA VAL A 207 5.26 0.65 1.81
C VAL A 207 4.40 1.84 2.26
N LEU A 208 3.13 1.59 2.55
CA LEU A 208 2.20 2.64 2.99
C LEU A 208 2.54 3.15 4.39
N LEU A 209 2.92 2.27 5.32
CA LEU A 209 3.38 2.65 6.66
C LEU A 209 4.68 3.45 6.62
N GLU A 210 5.65 3.02 5.82
CA GLU A 210 6.88 3.77 5.59
C GLU A 210 6.59 5.20 5.13
N ARG A 211 5.73 5.34 4.12
CA ARG A 211 5.39 6.64 3.56
C ARG A 211 4.63 7.52 4.54
N PHE A 212 3.66 6.96 5.25
CA PHE A 212 2.90 7.65 6.27
C PHE A 212 3.80 8.15 7.40
N THR A 213 4.68 7.28 7.92
CA THR A 213 5.65 7.67 8.96
C THR A 213 6.59 8.78 8.47
N PHE A 214 7.07 8.68 7.23
CA PHE A 214 7.89 9.74 6.64
C PHE A 214 7.13 11.07 6.56
N LYS A 215 5.86 11.06 6.16
CA LYS A 215 5.05 12.29 6.08
C LYS A 215 4.83 12.96 7.42
N ILE A 216 4.68 12.18 8.50
CA ILE A 216 4.50 12.71 9.85
C ILE A 216 5.82 13.25 10.41
N THR A 217 6.91 12.51 10.24
CA THR A 217 8.18 12.79 10.93
C THR A 217 9.15 13.64 10.11
N GLY A 218 8.98 13.71 8.80
CA GLY A 218 9.97 14.28 7.86
C GLY A 218 11.26 13.46 7.75
N ASN A 219 11.37 12.34 8.47
CA ASN A 219 12.59 11.53 8.57
C ASN A 219 12.49 10.22 7.78
N ARG A 220 13.35 10.06 6.75
CA ARG A 220 13.36 8.86 5.91
C ARG A 220 13.76 7.59 6.65
N LEU A 221 14.66 7.70 7.63
CA LEU A 221 15.09 6.55 8.43
C LEU A 221 13.96 6.06 9.34
N ALA A 222 13.23 6.98 9.99
CA ALA A 222 12.04 6.65 10.77
C ALA A 222 11.00 5.92 9.90
N GLY A 223 10.80 6.38 8.65
CA GLY A 223 9.94 5.69 7.69
C GLY A 223 10.36 4.25 7.46
N LYS A 224 11.65 3.98 7.23
CA LYS A 224 12.17 2.62 7.00
C LYS A 224 12.10 1.73 8.24
N ILE A 225 12.30 2.29 9.42
CA ILE A 225 12.32 1.53 10.68
C ILE A 225 10.89 1.16 11.14
N ALA A 226 9.89 2.03 10.93
CA ALA A 226 8.53 1.79 11.42
C ALA A 226 7.92 0.45 10.96
N PRO A 227 7.99 0.05 9.68
CA PRO A 227 7.51 -1.27 9.27
C PRO A 227 8.28 -2.43 9.90
N LEU A 228 9.59 -2.28 10.11
CA LEU A 228 10.39 -3.32 10.78
C LEU A 228 9.96 -3.48 12.23
N LEU A 229 9.73 -2.36 12.94
CA LEU A 229 9.19 -2.41 14.29
C LEU A 229 7.82 -3.06 14.34
N LEU A 230 6.94 -2.76 13.37
CA LEU A 230 5.63 -3.41 13.29
C LEU A 230 5.77 -4.92 13.08
N LEU A 231 6.57 -5.36 12.12
CA LEU A 231 6.66 -6.76 11.73
C LEU A 231 7.42 -7.60 12.77
N PHE A 232 8.48 -7.05 13.35
CA PHE A 232 9.41 -7.78 14.20
C PHE A 232 9.38 -7.36 15.67
N SER A 233 8.43 -6.48 16.07
CA SER A 233 8.23 -6.18 17.48
C SER A 233 7.85 -7.46 18.23
N GLY A 234 8.55 -7.74 19.29
CA GLY A 234 8.33 -8.91 20.14
C GLY A 234 8.65 -8.56 21.58
N GLY A 235 8.38 -9.50 22.48
CA GLY A 235 8.79 -9.40 23.89
C GLY A 235 10.28 -9.70 24.08
N LEU A 236 10.66 -9.91 25.33
CA LEU A 236 12.05 -10.19 25.72
C LEU A 236 12.53 -11.62 25.41
N GLY A 237 11.74 -12.41 24.67
CA GLY A 237 12.08 -13.78 24.29
C GLY A 237 13.40 -13.93 23.53
N PHE A 238 13.83 -12.86 22.85
CA PHE A 238 15.14 -12.84 22.20
C PHE A 238 16.30 -13.06 23.19
N VAL A 239 16.15 -12.66 24.44
CA VAL A 239 17.17 -12.90 25.48
C VAL A 239 17.33 -14.40 25.73
N LEU A 240 16.23 -15.13 25.81
CA LEU A 240 16.25 -16.58 25.97
C LEU A 240 16.76 -17.27 24.70
N PHE A 241 16.35 -16.80 23.53
CA PHE A 241 16.86 -17.28 22.26
C PHE A 241 18.39 -17.23 22.19
N PHE A 242 19.00 -16.08 22.51
CA PHE A 242 20.45 -15.96 22.50
C PHE A 242 21.12 -16.78 23.60
N LYS A 243 20.50 -16.86 24.78
CA LYS A 243 21.00 -17.73 25.86
C LYS A 243 21.09 -19.17 25.38
N ASP A 244 20.01 -19.72 24.82
CA ASP A 244 19.96 -21.10 24.37
C ASP A 244 20.89 -21.34 23.17
N PHE A 245 20.99 -20.38 22.28
CA PHE A 245 21.94 -20.45 21.15
C PHE A 245 23.38 -20.57 21.62
N PHE A 246 23.82 -19.69 22.55
CA PHE A 246 25.21 -19.71 23.06
C PHE A 246 25.48 -20.92 23.94
N GLN A 247 24.48 -21.45 24.64
CA GLN A 247 24.62 -22.65 25.43
C GLN A 247 24.56 -23.94 24.62
N GLY A 248 23.86 -23.93 23.47
CA GLY A 248 23.58 -25.12 22.67
C GLY A 248 24.74 -25.60 21.79
N GLY A 249 25.79 -24.80 21.58
CA GLY A 249 26.97 -25.17 20.77
C GLY A 249 26.69 -25.55 19.32
N LYS A 250 25.50 -25.25 18.81
CA LYS A 250 25.07 -25.55 17.43
C LYS A 250 25.40 -24.41 16.49
N ASP A 251 25.62 -24.74 15.22
CA ASP A 251 25.66 -23.72 14.18
C ASP A 251 24.34 -22.93 14.11
N PHE A 252 24.44 -21.63 13.78
CA PHE A 252 23.30 -20.70 13.79
C PHE A 252 22.12 -21.18 12.93
N PHE A 253 22.41 -21.69 11.73
CA PHE A 253 21.35 -22.18 10.84
C PHE A 253 20.71 -23.48 11.34
N GLN A 254 21.49 -24.38 11.93
CA GLN A 254 20.99 -25.60 12.58
C GLN A 254 20.13 -25.25 13.80
N PHE A 255 20.54 -24.26 14.57
CA PHE A 255 19.76 -23.80 15.72
C PHE A 255 18.42 -23.19 15.31
N ILE A 256 18.41 -22.28 14.31
CA ILE A 256 17.17 -21.68 13.80
C ILE A 256 16.24 -22.74 13.20
N TYR A 257 16.77 -23.72 12.49
CA TYR A 257 15.97 -24.77 11.87
C TYR A 257 15.30 -25.70 12.89
N ASN A 258 15.96 -25.92 14.05
CA ASN A 258 15.50 -26.78 15.13
C ASN A 258 15.46 -26.02 16.45
N LEU A 259 14.59 -25.02 16.57
CA LEU A 259 14.41 -24.23 17.79
C LEU A 259 13.95 -25.14 18.94
N PRO A 260 14.60 -25.07 20.12
CA PRO A 260 14.23 -25.90 21.28
C PRO A 260 12.94 -25.45 21.95
N ALA A 261 12.52 -24.20 21.75
CA ALA A 261 11.35 -23.61 22.40
C ALA A 261 10.67 -22.55 21.53
N ASP A 262 9.42 -22.22 21.85
CA ASP A 262 8.72 -21.06 21.34
C ASP A 262 9.06 -19.84 22.22
N TYR A 263 9.92 -18.96 21.72
CA TYR A 263 10.39 -17.78 22.46
C TYR A 263 9.35 -16.67 22.60
N THR A 264 8.14 -16.85 22.10
CA THR A 264 7.01 -15.93 22.30
C THR A 264 6.18 -16.28 23.54
N ILE A 265 6.41 -17.47 24.13
CA ILE A 265 5.73 -17.96 25.33
C ILE A 265 6.78 -18.18 26.44
N HIS A 266 6.55 -17.59 27.59
CA HIS A 266 7.42 -17.77 28.78
C HIS A 266 6.73 -18.60 29.87
N ASP A 267 7.51 -19.32 30.64
CA ASP A 267 7.07 -20.27 31.69
C ASP A 267 6.08 -19.70 32.72
N ASN A 268 6.03 -18.37 32.86
CA ASN A 268 5.14 -17.69 33.81
C ASN A 268 3.80 -17.24 33.16
N GLY A 269 3.39 -17.82 32.03
CA GLY A 269 2.16 -17.48 31.34
C GLY A 269 2.21 -16.12 30.56
N ILE A 270 3.36 -15.47 30.52
CA ILE A 270 3.56 -14.25 29.76
C ILE A 270 3.75 -14.63 28.30
N ARG A 271 2.80 -14.20 27.44
CA ARG A 271 2.84 -14.39 26.00
C ARG A 271 3.02 -13.05 25.32
N TRP A 272 4.02 -12.94 24.46
CA TRP A 272 4.25 -11.76 23.63
C TRP A 272 4.63 -12.18 22.21
N GLY A 273 3.62 -12.38 21.38
CA GLY A 273 3.83 -12.66 19.95
C GLY A 273 4.12 -11.38 19.16
N ASN A 274 4.90 -11.50 18.10
CA ASN A 274 5.08 -10.41 17.16
C ASN A 274 3.84 -10.25 16.23
N ALA A 275 3.75 -9.11 15.55
CA ALA A 275 2.60 -8.82 14.69
C ALA A 275 2.45 -9.82 13.53
N LEU A 276 3.52 -10.41 13.00
CA LEU A 276 3.43 -11.42 11.96
C LEU A 276 2.68 -12.66 12.44
N THR A 277 3.07 -13.22 13.59
CA THR A 277 2.52 -14.48 14.10
C THR A 277 1.17 -14.33 14.78
N THR A 278 0.93 -13.21 15.50
CA THR A 278 -0.27 -13.05 16.33
C THR A 278 -1.36 -12.18 15.72
N LEU A 279 -1.03 -11.39 14.69
CA LEU A 279 -2.01 -10.53 14.01
C LEU A 279 -2.17 -10.89 12.53
N PHE A 280 -1.11 -10.84 11.73
CA PHE A 280 -1.25 -10.96 10.27
C PHE A 280 -1.48 -12.39 9.80
N LEU A 281 -1.02 -13.37 10.58
CA LEU A 281 -1.27 -14.77 10.32
C LEU A 281 -2.69 -15.19 10.74
N THR A 282 -3.10 -14.78 11.94
CA THR A 282 -4.34 -15.22 12.59
C THR A 282 -5.53 -14.31 12.24
N GLN A 283 -5.28 -13.04 11.95
CA GLN A 283 -6.31 -12.02 11.68
C GLN A 283 -6.09 -11.43 10.28
N ARG A 284 -6.30 -12.22 9.24
CA ARG A 284 -6.04 -11.87 7.84
C ARG A 284 -6.75 -10.57 7.38
N SER A 285 -7.87 -10.24 7.99
CA SER A 285 -8.59 -8.99 7.76
C SER A 285 -7.75 -7.74 8.04
N LEU A 286 -6.76 -7.82 8.96
CA LEU A 286 -5.85 -6.71 9.25
C LEU A 286 -4.89 -6.42 8.10
N LEU A 287 -4.49 -7.44 7.31
CA LEU A 287 -3.66 -7.23 6.13
C LEU A 287 -4.35 -6.38 5.06
N LEU A 288 -5.69 -6.39 5.01
CA LEU A 288 -6.47 -5.51 4.15
C LEU A 288 -6.83 -4.20 4.84
N GLY A 289 -7.26 -4.26 6.10
CA GLY A 289 -7.79 -3.11 6.84
C GLY A 289 -6.72 -2.09 7.22
N MET A 290 -5.55 -2.53 7.71
CA MET A 290 -4.49 -1.60 8.13
C MET A 290 -3.93 -0.76 6.98
N PRO A 291 -3.53 -1.31 5.82
CA PRO A 291 -3.06 -0.48 4.71
C PRO A 291 -4.14 0.44 4.17
N LEU A 292 -5.42 0.03 4.15
CA LEU A 292 -6.53 0.91 3.79
C LEU A 292 -6.65 2.08 4.78
N THR A 293 -6.56 1.80 6.07
CA THR A 293 -6.56 2.83 7.13
C THR A 293 -5.40 3.81 6.96
N LEU A 294 -4.20 3.32 6.62
CA LEU A 294 -3.03 4.19 6.38
C LEU A 294 -3.24 5.15 5.20
N ILE A 295 -3.91 4.71 4.13
CA ILE A 295 -4.26 5.58 3.00
C ILE A 295 -5.18 6.73 3.49
N VAL A 296 -6.20 6.40 4.28
CA VAL A 296 -7.13 7.38 4.83
C VAL A 296 -6.44 8.34 5.81
N LEU A 297 -5.65 7.81 6.75
CA LEU A 297 -4.91 8.61 7.74
C LEU A 297 -3.89 9.51 7.07
N GLN A 298 -3.19 9.05 6.05
CA GLN A 298 -2.28 9.88 5.28
C GLN A 298 -3.01 11.06 4.65
N LYS A 299 -4.18 10.83 4.06
CA LYS A 299 -4.97 11.91 3.45
C LYS A 299 -5.50 12.90 4.48
N LEU A 300 -5.98 12.41 5.61
CA LEU A 300 -6.38 13.28 6.73
C LEU A 300 -5.21 14.14 7.22
N TRP A 301 -4.03 13.54 7.38
CA TRP A 301 -2.82 14.28 7.79
C TRP A 301 -2.44 15.38 6.79
N GLU A 302 -2.52 15.10 5.50
CA GLU A 302 -2.28 16.09 4.44
C GLU A 302 -3.27 17.26 4.52
N LEU A 303 -4.56 16.99 4.74
CA LEU A 303 -5.59 18.03 4.88
C LEU A 303 -5.35 18.90 6.13
N PHE A 304 -5.06 18.29 7.28
CA PHE A 304 -4.75 19.03 8.51
C PHE A 304 -3.52 19.92 8.38
N THR A 305 -2.46 19.42 7.76
CA THR A 305 -1.23 20.19 7.56
C THR A 305 -1.41 21.32 6.55
N ALA A 306 -2.15 21.11 5.48
CA ALA A 306 -2.47 22.15 4.50
C ALA A 306 -3.29 23.29 5.13
N GLU A 307 -4.29 22.96 5.96
CA GLU A 307 -5.09 23.94 6.67
C GLU A 307 -4.28 24.76 7.69
N LYS A 308 -3.38 24.09 8.44
CA LYS A 308 -2.48 24.75 9.38
C LYS A 308 -1.55 25.73 8.68
N ASN A 309 -0.97 25.34 7.55
CA ASN A 309 -0.08 26.20 6.77
C ASN A 309 -0.83 27.41 6.23
N ARG A 310 -2.06 27.24 5.73
CA ARG A 310 -2.89 28.35 5.25
C ARG A 310 -3.28 29.34 6.35
N LYS A 311 -3.47 28.88 7.59
CA LYS A 311 -3.75 29.76 8.75
C LYS A 311 -2.51 30.54 9.22
N ASN A 312 -1.32 29.97 8.97
CA ASN A 312 -0.04 30.59 9.34
C ASN A 312 0.58 31.44 8.23
N GLU A 313 0.02 31.43 7.00
CA GLU A 313 0.42 32.40 5.98
C GLU A 313 0.05 33.80 6.44
N PRO A 314 1.01 34.77 6.48
CA PRO A 314 0.70 36.15 6.82
C PRO A 314 -0.39 36.61 5.86
N GLN A 315 -1.50 37.12 6.39
CA GLN A 315 -2.53 37.75 5.59
C GLN A 315 -1.87 38.94 4.90
N ILE A 316 -1.55 38.80 3.62
CA ILE A 316 -1.06 39.90 2.80
C ILE A 316 -2.20 40.93 2.76
N ASN A 317 -1.95 42.09 3.37
CA ASN A 317 -2.91 43.19 3.42
C ASN A 317 -3.32 43.50 1.95
N PRO A 318 -4.62 43.52 1.61
CA PRO A 318 -5.07 43.79 0.24
C PRO A 318 -4.55 45.16 -0.28
N ASP A 319 -4.20 46.07 0.60
CA ASP A 319 -3.67 47.38 0.24
C ASP A 319 -2.20 47.35 -0.19
N GLU A 320 -1.36 46.47 0.36
CA GLU A 320 0.02 46.25 -0.11
C GLU A 320 0.06 45.62 -1.52
N HIS A 321 -0.93 44.80 -1.85
CA HIS A 321 -1.04 44.22 -3.21
C HIS A 321 -1.43 45.29 -4.23
N ARG A 322 -2.19 46.30 -3.85
CA ARG A 322 -2.56 47.43 -4.70
C ARG A 322 -1.38 48.34 -4.96
N GLU A 323 -0.59 48.67 -3.91
CA GLU A 323 0.62 49.48 -4.07
C GLU A 323 1.70 48.81 -4.91
N ASN A 324 1.98 47.52 -4.69
CA ASN A 324 2.94 46.78 -5.49
C ASN A 324 2.49 46.62 -6.95
N THR A 325 1.19 46.49 -7.21
CA THR A 325 0.66 46.44 -8.58
C THR A 325 0.73 47.78 -9.25
N GLN A 326 0.52 48.93 -8.52
CA GLN A 326 0.68 50.26 -9.05
C GLN A 326 2.15 50.64 -9.29
N HIS A 327 3.06 50.23 -8.41
CA HIS A 327 4.52 50.40 -8.63
C HIS A 327 5.02 49.60 -9.82
N SER A 328 4.56 48.35 -9.99
CA SER A 328 4.93 47.54 -11.14
C SER A 328 4.36 48.06 -12.46
N ALA A 329 3.17 48.66 -12.43
CA ALA A 329 2.55 49.29 -13.59
C ALA A 329 3.25 50.62 -13.97
N LEU A 330 3.68 51.41 -12.97
CA LEU A 330 4.50 52.61 -13.15
C LEU A 330 5.89 52.24 -13.73
N PHE A 331 6.55 51.22 -13.18
CA PHE A 331 7.83 50.74 -13.73
C PHE A 331 7.71 50.26 -15.18
N ARG A 332 6.64 49.55 -15.54
CA ARG A 332 6.38 49.15 -16.92
C ARG A 332 6.14 50.34 -17.86
N ARG A 333 5.47 51.39 -17.39
CA ARG A 333 5.28 52.63 -18.15
C ARG A 333 6.59 53.41 -18.31
N PHE A 334 7.49 53.43 -17.34
CA PHE A 334 8.82 54.05 -17.42
C PHE A 334 9.74 53.25 -18.38
N ALA A 335 9.74 51.94 -18.32
CA ALA A 335 10.54 51.10 -19.21
C ALA A 335 10.10 51.21 -20.67
N CYS A 336 8.79 51.27 -20.94
CA CYS A 336 8.28 51.52 -22.32
C CYS A 336 8.57 52.93 -22.84
N ARG A 337 8.66 53.95 -21.95
CA ARG A 337 8.93 55.33 -22.39
C ARG A 337 10.41 55.53 -22.77
N ASN A 338 11.33 54.87 -22.09
CA ASN A 338 12.75 54.91 -22.41
C ASN A 338 13.12 54.09 -23.65
N SER A 339 12.37 53.02 -23.93
CA SER A 339 12.56 52.20 -25.15
C SER A 339 12.06 52.92 -26.42
N ALA A 340 11.12 53.87 -26.29
CA ALA A 340 10.62 54.66 -27.43
C ALA A 340 11.50 55.88 -27.78
N ALA A 341 12.44 56.27 -26.91
CA ALA A 341 13.38 57.39 -27.17
C ALA A 341 14.66 56.91 -27.90
N ASP A 342 14.96 55.59 -27.89
CA ASP A 342 16.22 55.06 -28.48
C ASP A 342 16.02 54.39 -29.84
N SER A 343 14.80 54.40 -30.41
CA SER A 343 14.51 53.77 -31.72
C SER A 343 14.47 54.75 -32.91
N ARG A 344 15.48 55.65 -32.98
CA ARG A 344 15.79 56.36 -34.21
C ARG A 344 17.23 56.02 -34.68
N SER A 345 17.56 54.78 -34.80
CA SER A 345 18.61 54.29 -35.71
C SER A 345 18.54 52.80 -35.88
N GLN A 346 18.20 52.43 -37.09
CA GLN A 346 18.52 51.19 -37.82
C GLN A 346 17.96 49.84 -37.39
N LEU A 347 17.09 49.34 -38.25
CA LEU A 347 17.01 47.96 -38.81
C LEU A 347 17.44 46.78 -37.95
N GLY A 348 16.52 45.88 -37.70
CA GLY A 348 16.80 44.52 -37.32
C GLY A 348 15.70 43.90 -36.51
N GLY A 349 14.74 43.28 -37.18
CA GLY A 349 13.66 42.52 -36.55
C GLY A 349 14.16 41.26 -35.89
N PHE A 350 13.26 40.67 -35.14
CA PHE A 350 13.30 39.36 -34.49
C PHE A 350 14.06 39.23 -33.17
N ILE A 351 13.33 38.59 -32.25
CA ILE A 351 13.73 38.04 -30.94
C ILE A 351 13.51 38.98 -29.75
N CYS A 352 12.26 39.02 -29.30
CA CYS A 352 11.96 39.28 -27.91
C CYS A 352 10.81 38.37 -27.42
N ARG A 353 11.15 37.09 -27.21
CA ARG A 353 10.37 36.16 -26.39
C ARG A 353 11.37 35.30 -25.62
N GLU A 354 11.10 35.17 -24.31
CA GLU A 354 11.78 34.27 -23.36
C GLU A 354 13.20 34.67 -22.92
N ARG A 355 13.25 35.40 -21.80
CA ARG A 355 14.21 35.25 -20.72
C ARG A 355 14.16 36.40 -19.73
N VAL A 356 13.12 36.46 -18.86
CA VAL A 356 13.19 37.11 -17.54
C VAL A 356 12.23 36.39 -16.62
N PHE A 357 12.59 35.19 -16.18
CA PHE A 357 11.92 34.48 -15.09
C PHE A 357 12.89 33.57 -14.32
N ILE A 358 14.08 34.06 -14.04
CA ILE A 358 14.97 33.43 -13.04
C ILE A 358 15.82 34.55 -12.46
N LEU A 359 15.38 35.14 -11.38
CA LEU A 359 16.18 35.85 -10.38
C LEU A 359 15.22 36.55 -9.38
N PHE A 360 14.57 35.79 -8.52
CA PHE A 360 14.10 36.24 -7.18
C PHE A 360 13.46 35.03 -6.48
N GLN A 361 14.32 34.11 -6.02
CA GLN A 361 14.02 33.22 -4.92
C GLN A 361 15.33 32.82 -4.24
N ILE A 362 15.95 33.79 -3.56
CA ILE A 362 16.83 33.55 -2.43
C ILE A 362 16.59 34.73 -1.48
N GLY A 363 15.87 34.43 -0.40
CA GLY A 363 15.65 35.28 0.74
C GLY A 363 14.85 34.50 1.75
#